data_d4533be1690d08214e61d1008de7098a
#
_entry.id   d4533be1690d08214e61d1008de7098a
#
_cell.length_a   1.000
_cell.length_b   1.000
_cell.length_c   1.000
_cell.angle_alpha   90.00
_cell.angle_beta   90.00
_cell.angle_gamma   90.00
#
_symmetry.space_group_name_H-M   'P 1'
#
loop_
_entity.id
_entity.type
_entity.pdbx_description
1 polymer ?
#
loop_
_entity_poly.entity_id
_entity_poly.type
_entity_poly.pdbx_seq_one_letter_code
_entity_poly.pdbx_strand_id
1 'polypeptide(L)'
;MIMYDCCSNVEFNKVHEAFQIGFSDYMIKLDISEEDFFKRFFGPEGNNLEHSFIAFDEGNPIGVILGGMKDYEGTKTLRCGGLCVHPEYRGKGISKELFKLHEQVAEDNDCKQMFLEVIVGNDRAIK
;
A
#
# COMPACT_ATOMS: atom_id res chain seq x y z
N MET A 1 -8.56 1.88 18.38
CA MET A 1 -7.12 1.69 18.36
C MET A 1 -6.62 1.27 16.98
N ILE A 2 -5.61 1.94 16.49
CA ILE A 2 -5.08 1.64 15.15
C ILE A 2 -4.14 0.44 15.23
N MET A 3 -4.37 -0.54 14.39
CA MET A 3 -3.53 -1.73 14.32
C MET A 3 -3.01 -1.91 12.90
N TYR A 4 -1.81 -2.46 12.78
CA TYR A 4 -1.15 -2.68 11.50
C TYR A 4 -0.84 -4.15 11.32
N ASP A 5 -0.98 -4.66 10.11
CA ASP A 5 -0.70 -6.06 9.82
C ASP A 5 -0.17 -6.20 8.40
N CYS A 6 0.52 -7.30 8.15
CA CYS A 6 0.97 -7.63 6.81
C CYS A 6 -0.24 -8.11 6.01
N CYS A 7 -0.32 -7.70 4.76
CA CYS A 7 -1.46 -8.07 3.92
C CYS A 7 -1.57 -9.58 3.68
N SER A 8 -0.47 -10.32 3.83
CA SER A 8 -0.49 -11.78 3.69
C SER A 8 -1.19 -12.47 4.86
N ASN A 9 -1.39 -11.76 5.97
CA ASN A 9 -2.04 -12.30 7.16
C ASN A 9 -3.52 -12.02 7.24
N VAL A 10 -4.07 -11.30 6.28
CA VAL A 10 -5.48 -10.91 6.30
C VAL A 10 -6.17 -11.38 5.02
N GLU A 11 -7.49 -11.40 5.04
CA GLU A 11 -8.26 -11.76 3.85
C GLU A 11 -8.08 -10.69 2.79
N PHE A 12 -7.94 -11.11 1.53
CA PHE A 12 -7.69 -10.19 0.44
C PHE A 12 -8.81 -9.14 0.28
N ASN A 13 -10.04 -9.49 0.61
CA ASN A 13 -11.15 -8.53 0.52
C ASN A 13 -10.93 -7.33 1.43
N LYS A 14 -10.20 -7.50 2.53
CA LYS A 14 -9.87 -6.38 3.42
C LYS A 14 -8.85 -5.44 2.78
N VAL A 15 -7.90 -6.01 2.05
CA VAL A 15 -6.91 -5.21 1.32
C VAL A 15 -7.61 -4.40 0.23
N HIS A 16 -8.52 -5.02 -0.50
CA HIS A 16 -9.31 -4.34 -1.52
C HIS A 16 -10.16 -3.22 -0.91
N GLU A 17 -10.80 -3.49 0.21
CA GLU A 17 -11.63 -2.50 0.90
C GLU A 17 -10.80 -1.28 1.31
N ALA A 18 -9.60 -1.51 1.88
CA ALA A 18 -8.71 -0.42 2.27
C ALA A 18 -8.31 0.43 1.07
N PHE A 19 -8.04 -0.22 -0.05
CA PHE A 19 -7.65 0.46 -1.29
C PHE A 19 -8.80 1.33 -1.80
N GLN A 20 -10.01 0.78 -1.86
CA GLN A 20 -11.18 1.50 -2.33
C GLN A 20 -11.49 2.71 -1.45
N ILE A 21 -11.44 2.51 -0.13
CA ILE A 21 -11.71 3.59 0.81
C ILE A 21 -10.65 4.69 0.73
N GLY A 22 -9.38 4.29 0.61
CA GLY A 22 -8.28 5.24 0.55
C GLY A 22 -8.33 6.15 -0.68
N PHE A 23 -8.93 5.69 -1.75
CA PHE A 23 -9.05 6.47 -2.97
C PHE A 23 -10.47 6.95 -3.24
N SER A 24 -11.34 6.90 -2.23
CA SER A 24 -12.75 7.23 -2.41
C SER A 24 -13.00 8.71 -2.72
N ASP A 25 -12.09 9.59 -2.35
CA ASP A 25 -12.24 11.01 -2.59
C ASP A 25 -11.41 11.54 -3.77
N TYR A 26 -10.86 10.63 -4.57
CA TYR A 26 -10.11 11.05 -5.76
C TYR A 26 -11.05 11.61 -6.81
N MET A 27 -10.54 12.56 -7.60
CA MET A 27 -11.30 13.15 -8.70
C MET A 27 -11.73 12.10 -9.72
N ILE A 28 -10.87 11.12 -9.96
CA ILE A 28 -11.19 9.96 -10.78
C ILE A 28 -11.34 8.80 -9.83
N LYS A 29 -12.55 8.26 -9.72
CA LYS A 29 -12.79 7.17 -8.82
C LYS A 29 -12.10 5.90 -9.31
N LEU A 30 -11.37 5.25 -8.41
CA LEU A 30 -10.75 3.98 -8.67
C LEU A 30 -11.70 2.87 -8.22
N ASP A 31 -12.88 2.82 -8.87
CA ASP A 31 -13.88 1.81 -8.54
C ASP A 31 -13.55 0.55 -9.32
N ILE A 32 -12.88 -0.37 -8.67
CA ILE A 32 -12.36 -1.57 -9.30
C ILE A 32 -12.79 -2.78 -8.46
N SER A 33 -13.19 -3.86 -9.14
CA SER A 33 -13.60 -5.06 -8.45
C SER A 33 -12.39 -5.72 -7.76
N GLU A 34 -12.68 -6.57 -6.78
CA GLU A 34 -11.61 -7.29 -6.07
C GLU A 34 -10.78 -8.12 -7.05
N GLU A 35 -11.42 -8.78 -8.00
CA GLU A 35 -10.74 -9.59 -8.99
C GLU A 35 -9.82 -8.76 -9.88
N ASP A 36 -10.33 -7.62 -10.39
CA ASP A 36 -9.54 -6.74 -11.24
C ASP A 36 -8.41 -6.08 -10.46
N PHE A 37 -8.66 -5.76 -9.19
CA PHE A 37 -7.65 -5.22 -8.32
C PHE A 37 -6.48 -6.20 -8.17
N PHE A 38 -6.80 -7.46 -7.91
CA PHE A 38 -5.77 -8.48 -7.77
C PHE A 38 -4.99 -8.65 -9.07
N LYS A 39 -5.69 -8.78 -10.19
CA LYS A 39 -5.05 -8.99 -11.49
C LYS A 39 -4.16 -7.83 -11.88
N ARG A 40 -4.60 -6.61 -11.60
CA ARG A 40 -3.86 -5.42 -12.02
C ARG A 40 -2.68 -5.13 -11.11
N PHE A 41 -2.89 -5.11 -9.81
CA PHE A 41 -1.85 -4.67 -8.87
C PHE A 41 -0.92 -5.77 -8.40
N PHE A 42 -1.37 -7.01 -8.41
CA PHE A 42 -0.54 -8.13 -7.97
C PHE A 42 -0.07 -9.03 -9.11
N GLY A 43 -0.36 -8.64 -10.34
CA GLY A 43 0.14 -9.29 -11.55
C GLY A 43 1.22 -8.46 -12.20
N PRO A 44 0.88 -7.71 -13.29
CA PRO A 44 1.89 -6.96 -14.04
C PRO A 44 2.66 -5.92 -13.23
N GLU A 45 2.01 -5.28 -12.26
CA GLU A 45 2.68 -4.28 -11.44
C GLU A 45 3.62 -4.90 -10.42
N GLY A 46 3.49 -6.19 -10.16
CA GLY A 46 4.45 -6.90 -9.34
C GLY A 46 4.38 -6.67 -7.84
N ASN A 47 3.27 -6.15 -7.32
CA ASN A 47 3.12 -6.02 -5.88
C ASN A 47 2.94 -7.39 -5.26
N ASN A 48 3.29 -7.50 -3.99
CA ASN A 48 3.32 -8.77 -3.28
C ASN A 48 2.69 -8.59 -1.91
N LEU A 49 1.75 -9.45 -1.56
CA LEU A 49 1.05 -9.36 -0.27
C LEU A 49 2.01 -9.46 0.91
N GLU A 50 3.08 -10.25 0.78
CA GLU A 50 4.06 -10.40 1.84
C GLU A 50 4.86 -9.13 2.10
N HIS A 51 4.88 -8.21 1.16
CA HIS A 51 5.60 -6.95 1.27
C HIS A 51 4.66 -5.75 1.33
N SER A 52 3.39 -6.01 1.60
CA SER A 52 2.36 -4.97 1.70
C SER A 52 1.77 -4.97 3.10
N PHE A 53 1.31 -3.80 3.56
CA PHE A 53 0.77 -3.65 4.90
C PHE A 53 -0.55 -2.92 4.89
N ILE A 54 -1.38 -3.22 5.88
CA ILE A 54 -2.72 -2.66 5.99
C ILE A 54 -2.93 -2.15 7.42
N ALA A 55 -3.68 -1.07 7.54
CA ALA A 55 -4.01 -0.48 8.83
C ALA A 55 -5.50 -0.65 9.11
N PHE A 56 -5.84 -0.95 10.34
CA PHE A 56 -7.21 -1.13 10.80
C PHE A 56 -7.51 -0.23 11.99
N ASP A 57 -8.74 0.22 12.09
CA ASP A 57 -9.25 0.84 13.31
C ASP A 57 -10.47 0.04 13.74
N GLU A 58 -10.34 -0.66 14.88
CA GLU A 58 -11.38 -1.53 15.41
C GLU A 58 -11.94 -2.52 14.37
N GLY A 59 -11.01 -3.11 13.60
CA GLY A 59 -11.35 -4.11 12.60
C GLY A 59 -11.75 -3.56 11.24
N ASN A 60 -11.84 -2.25 11.10
CA ASN A 60 -12.19 -1.62 9.83
C ASN A 60 -10.93 -1.19 9.08
N PRO A 61 -10.76 -1.60 7.80
CA PRO A 61 -9.60 -1.19 7.02
C PRO A 61 -9.61 0.32 6.78
N ILE A 62 -8.50 0.99 7.09
CA ILE A 62 -8.40 2.45 6.95
C ILE A 62 -7.21 2.91 6.14
N GLY A 63 -6.32 2.00 5.76
CA GLY A 63 -5.18 2.38 4.93
C GLY A 63 -4.41 1.17 4.48
N VAL A 64 -3.64 1.33 3.41
CA VAL A 64 -2.85 0.23 2.86
C VAL A 64 -1.66 0.79 2.10
N ILE A 65 -0.53 0.07 2.15
CA ILE A 65 0.62 0.35 1.31
C ILE A 65 0.97 -0.95 0.58
N LEU A 66 1.12 -0.86 -0.73
CA LEU A 66 1.45 -2.00 -1.57
C LEU A 66 2.92 -1.96 -1.92
N GLY A 67 3.61 -3.07 -1.75
CA GLY A 67 5.02 -3.17 -2.03
C GLY A 67 5.36 -4.41 -2.84
N GLY A 68 6.39 -4.29 -3.66
CA GLY A 68 6.90 -5.41 -4.44
C GLY A 68 8.38 -5.27 -4.68
N MET A 69 9.10 -6.37 -4.65
CA MET A 69 10.54 -6.37 -4.88
C MET A 69 10.88 -6.72 -6.32
N LYS A 70 11.81 -5.99 -6.89
CA LYS A 70 12.30 -6.24 -8.26
C LYS A 70 13.78 -5.94 -8.33
N ASP A 71 14.45 -6.58 -9.28
CA ASP A 71 15.82 -6.22 -9.63
C ASP A 71 15.77 -5.26 -10.80
N TYR A 72 16.40 -4.10 -10.62
CA TYR A 72 16.57 -3.13 -11.69
C TYR A 72 18.05 -3.08 -12.02
N GLU A 73 18.42 -3.68 -13.16
CA GLU A 73 19.82 -3.71 -13.63
C GLU A 73 20.78 -4.23 -12.55
N GLY A 74 20.37 -5.31 -11.88
CA GLY A 74 21.20 -5.92 -10.86
C GLY A 74 21.08 -5.30 -9.48
N THR A 75 20.25 -4.29 -9.31
CA THR A 75 20.04 -3.64 -8.02
C THR A 75 18.70 -4.07 -7.45
N LYS A 76 18.75 -4.67 -6.27
CA LYS A 76 17.54 -5.10 -5.58
C LYS A 76 16.77 -3.88 -5.08
N THR A 77 15.53 -3.76 -5.49
CA THR A 77 14.72 -2.57 -5.25
C THR A 77 13.37 -2.94 -4.66
N LEU A 78 12.94 -2.19 -3.66
CA LEU A 78 11.56 -2.29 -3.14
C LEU A 78 10.77 -1.14 -3.75
N ARG A 79 9.69 -1.48 -4.44
CA ARG A 79 8.84 -0.51 -5.10
C ARG A 79 7.54 -0.34 -4.33
N CYS A 80 7.14 0.89 -4.08
CA CYS A 80 5.82 1.18 -3.51
C CYS A 80 4.84 1.35 -4.66
N GLY A 81 3.90 0.41 -4.78
CA GLY A 81 2.92 0.41 -5.85
C GLY A 81 1.66 1.20 -5.55
N GLY A 82 1.52 1.64 -4.32
CA GLY A 82 0.38 2.44 -3.92
C GLY A 82 0.35 2.65 -2.42
N LEU A 83 -0.07 3.83 -2.00
CA LEU A 83 -0.21 4.18 -0.59
C LEU A 83 -1.45 5.04 -0.46
N CYS A 84 -2.38 4.63 0.38
CA CYS A 84 -3.59 5.41 0.60
C CYS A 84 -4.12 5.24 2.01
N VAL A 85 -4.85 6.25 2.48
CA VAL A 85 -5.45 6.28 3.81
C VAL A 85 -6.87 6.81 3.67
N HIS A 86 -7.77 6.24 4.44
CA HIS A 86 -9.16 6.70 4.53
C HIS A 86 -9.17 8.23 4.75
N PRO A 87 -9.98 8.98 3.98
CA PRO A 87 -9.99 10.44 4.09
C PRO A 87 -10.15 10.99 5.50
N GLU A 88 -10.95 10.34 6.33
CA GLU A 88 -11.18 10.82 7.70
C GLU A 88 -10.03 10.52 8.65
N TYR A 89 -9.07 9.71 8.21
CA TYR A 89 -7.91 9.34 9.02
C TYR A 89 -6.63 10.01 8.59
N ARG A 90 -6.69 10.86 7.58
CA ARG A 90 -5.51 11.58 7.11
C ARG A 90 -5.08 12.61 8.14
N GLY A 91 -3.77 12.85 8.20
CA GLY A 91 -3.21 13.78 9.18
C GLY A 91 -2.99 13.17 10.56
N LYS A 92 -3.22 11.87 10.70
CA LYS A 92 -3.04 11.16 11.98
C LYS A 92 -1.79 10.30 12.02
N GLY A 93 -0.93 10.41 11.02
CA GLY A 93 0.33 9.67 10.98
C GLY A 93 0.24 8.25 10.47
N ILE A 94 -0.91 7.82 9.95
CA ILE A 94 -1.09 6.45 9.47
C ILE A 94 -0.25 6.15 8.24
N SER A 95 -0.21 7.07 7.28
CA SER A 95 0.61 6.88 6.08
C SER A 95 2.08 6.80 6.44
N LYS A 96 2.50 7.59 7.43
CA LYS A 96 3.88 7.59 7.90
C LYS A 96 4.25 6.25 8.53
N GLU A 97 3.35 5.68 9.33
CA GLU A 97 3.59 4.38 9.94
C GLU A 97 3.61 3.26 8.89
N LEU A 98 2.70 3.31 7.93
CA LEU A 98 2.70 2.35 6.84
C LEU A 98 4.00 2.43 6.05
N PHE A 99 4.48 3.63 5.81
CA PHE A 99 5.74 3.81 5.07
C PHE A 99 6.93 3.29 5.87
N LYS A 100 6.92 3.45 7.19
CA LYS A 100 7.98 2.89 8.04
C LYS A 100 8.04 1.38 7.94
N LEU A 101 6.89 0.72 7.89
CA LEU A 101 6.84 -0.73 7.72
C LEU A 101 7.39 -1.12 6.35
N HIS A 102 7.09 -0.32 5.34
CA HIS A 102 7.61 -0.52 3.98
C HIS A 102 9.15 -0.39 3.97
N GLU A 103 9.67 0.64 4.63
CA GLU A 103 11.12 0.83 4.72
C GLU A 103 11.79 -0.33 5.44
N GLN A 104 11.12 -0.87 6.47
CA GLN A 104 11.66 -2.00 7.21
C GLN A 104 11.80 -3.24 6.33
N VAL A 105 10.85 -3.45 5.42
CA VAL A 105 10.93 -4.55 4.46
C VAL A 105 12.17 -4.38 3.57
N ALA A 106 12.43 -3.16 3.12
CA ALA A 106 13.59 -2.89 2.30
C ALA A 106 14.89 -3.19 3.06
N GLU A 107 14.95 -2.79 4.33
CA GLU A 107 16.11 -3.05 5.18
C GLU A 107 16.29 -4.55 5.43
N ASP A 108 15.22 -5.24 5.80
CA ASP A 108 15.26 -6.67 6.11
C ASP A 108 15.67 -7.52 4.91
N ASN A 109 15.47 -7.02 3.71
CA ASN A 109 15.77 -7.74 2.48
C ASN A 109 16.99 -7.18 1.74
N ASP A 110 17.74 -6.30 2.38
CA ASP A 110 18.95 -5.69 1.79
C ASP A 110 18.70 -4.99 0.46
N CYS A 111 17.56 -4.34 0.34
CA CYS A 111 17.25 -3.58 -0.87
C CYS A 111 18.14 -2.33 -0.92
N LYS A 112 18.75 -2.10 -2.07
CA LYS A 112 19.64 -0.96 -2.25
C LYS A 112 18.92 0.31 -2.67
N GLN A 113 17.70 0.16 -3.18
CA GLN A 113 16.89 1.26 -3.66
C GLN A 113 15.44 1.08 -3.24
N MET A 114 14.72 2.19 -3.16
CA MET A 114 13.28 2.19 -2.98
C MET A 114 12.69 3.12 -4.02
N PHE A 115 11.73 2.62 -4.80
CA PHE A 115 11.00 3.44 -5.76
C PHE A 115 9.62 3.72 -5.20
N LEU A 116 9.23 4.98 -5.24
CA LEU A 116 7.94 5.41 -4.75
C LEU A 116 7.06 5.82 -5.93
N GLU A 117 6.08 4.99 -6.24
CA GLU A 117 5.09 5.30 -7.26
C GLU A 117 3.76 5.51 -6.56
N VAL A 118 3.30 6.75 -6.51
CA VAL A 118 2.03 7.06 -5.89
C VAL A 118 1.07 7.57 -6.97
N ILE A 119 -0.21 7.36 -6.72
CA ILE A 119 -1.22 7.82 -7.67
C ILE A 119 -1.28 9.33 -7.59
N VAL A 120 -1.16 9.97 -8.76
CA VAL A 120 -1.16 11.43 -8.85
C VAL A 120 -2.46 12.00 -8.31
N GLY A 121 -2.34 13.07 -7.55
CA GLY A 121 -3.49 13.73 -6.96
C GLY A 121 -3.56 13.63 -5.45
N ASN A 122 -2.71 12.80 -4.86
CA ASN A 122 -2.64 12.67 -3.41
C ASN A 122 -1.28 13.15 -2.92
N ASP A 123 -1.08 14.45 -2.95
CA ASP A 123 0.19 15.06 -2.58
C ASP A 123 0.62 14.74 -1.15
N ARG A 124 -0.36 14.49 -0.28
CA ARG A 124 -0.06 14.19 1.12
C ARG A 124 0.62 12.84 1.30
N ALA A 125 0.38 11.91 0.39
CA ALA A 125 0.99 10.60 0.48
C ALA A 125 2.48 10.65 0.12
N ILE A 126 2.89 11.67 -0.60
CA ILE A 126 4.27 11.81 -1.06
C ILE A 126 5.17 12.40 0.03
N LYS A 127 4.57 13.12 0.93
CA LYS A 127 5.31 13.80 2.01
C LYS A 127 5.45 12.92 3.25
#